data_83b402a85ee2d25576807636398f04c6
#
_entry.id   83b402a85ee2d25576807636398f04c6
#
_cell.length_a   1.000
_cell.length_b   1.000
_cell.length_c   1.000
_cell.angle_alpha   90.00
_cell.angle_beta   90.00
_cell.angle_gamma   90.00
#
_symmetry.space_group_name_H-M   'P 1'
#
loop_
_entity.id
_entity.type
_entity.pdbx_description
1 polymer ?
#
loop_
_entity_poly.entity_id
_entity_poly.type
_entity_poly.pdbx_seq_one_letter_code
_entity_poly.pdbx_strand_id
1 'polypeptide(L)'
;MLKKYDIVVVGAGHAGNEAAAAAAQLGSKVLMITMNMETIGQMSCNPAIGGIAKGQIVREIDALGGWTGIVTDKSSIQFKLLNKSKGPAMWSPRAQCDRMLFSRTWRETLEQTPNLDFWQDVVNEIVVKSGRVVGVKTSMGIEVKTKAVILNSGTFLNGTIHLSLIHISEPTRPFHI
;
A
#
# COMPACT_ATOMS: atom_id res chain seq x y z
N MET A 1 -19.14 9.51 -16.19
CA MET A 1 -18.22 8.52 -16.80
C MET A 1 -16.84 8.76 -16.21
N LEU A 2 -16.29 7.82 -15.46
CA LEU A 2 -14.95 7.97 -14.89
C LEU A 2 -13.90 8.08 -16.00
N LYS A 3 -12.85 8.88 -15.75
CA LYS A 3 -11.73 9.06 -16.68
C LYS A 3 -11.10 7.69 -16.98
N LYS A 4 -10.49 7.55 -18.12
CA LYS A 4 -9.66 6.39 -18.45
C LYS A 4 -8.32 6.53 -17.76
N TYR A 5 -7.88 5.49 -17.06
CA TYR A 5 -6.59 5.43 -16.40
C TYR A 5 -5.64 4.46 -17.11
N ASP A 6 -4.35 4.66 -16.95
CA ASP A 6 -3.35 3.70 -17.43
C ASP A 6 -3.24 2.55 -16.46
N ILE A 7 -3.24 2.86 -15.16
CA ILE A 7 -3.07 1.89 -14.08
C ILE A 7 -4.13 2.14 -13.01
N VAL A 8 -4.74 1.07 -12.52
CA VAL A 8 -5.55 1.07 -11.30
C VAL A 8 -4.79 0.30 -10.22
N VAL A 9 -4.59 0.93 -9.07
CA VAL A 9 -4.02 0.30 -7.87
C VAL A 9 -5.14 0.00 -6.89
N VAL A 10 -5.33 -1.27 -6.56
CA VAL A 10 -6.37 -1.74 -5.64
C VAL A 10 -5.75 -1.99 -4.28
N GLY A 11 -6.11 -1.16 -3.31
CA GLY A 11 -5.60 -1.19 -1.95
C GLY A 11 -4.50 -0.18 -1.68
N ALA A 12 -4.65 0.56 -0.58
CA ALA A 12 -3.76 1.65 -0.14
C ALA A 12 -2.90 1.25 1.08
N GLY A 13 -2.44 0.01 1.12
CA GLY A 13 -1.41 -0.44 2.05
C GLY A 13 -0.02 0.07 1.63
N HIS A 14 1.03 -0.29 2.37
CA HIS A 14 2.38 0.22 2.11
C HIS A 14 2.86 -0.06 0.67
N ALA A 15 2.66 -1.29 0.17
CA ALA A 15 3.05 -1.65 -1.19
C ALA A 15 2.18 -0.95 -2.26
N GLY A 16 0.87 -0.76 -2.00
CA GLY A 16 -0.02 -0.04 -2.90
C GLY A 16 0.34 1.43 -3.00
N ASN A 17 0.73 2.06 -1.90
CA ASN A 17 1.18 3.46 -1.87
C ASN A 17 2.44 3.65 -2.72
N GLU A 18 3.44 2.79 -2.54
CA GLU A 18 4.67 2.83 -3.35
C GLU A 18 4.39 2.58 -4.83
N ALA A 19 3.55 1.59 -5.14
CA ALA A 19 3.18 1.26 -6.51
C ALA A 19 2.46 2.42 -7.21
N ALA A 20 1.52 3.08 -6.52
CA ALA A 20 0.80 4.22 -7.05
C ALA A 20 1.71 5.43 -7.25
N ALA A 21 2.55 5.75 -6.27
CA ALA A 21 3.50 6.84 -6.35
C ALA A 21 4.50 6.63 -7.49
N ALA A 22 5.12 5.45 -7.57
CA ALA A 22 6.08 5.12 -8.63
C ALA A 22 5.44 5.18 -10.03
N ALA A 23 4.24 4.61 -10.21
CA ALA A 23 3.56 4.65 -11.48
C ALA A 23 3.19 6.08 -11.91
N ALA A 24 2.74 6.90 -10.98
CA ALA A 24 2.40 8.31 -11.24
C ALA A 24 3.63 9.15 -11.56
N GLN A 25 4.75 8.94 -10.85
CA GLN A 25 6.03 9.60 -11.12
C GLN A 25 6.60 9.24 -12.50
N LEU A 26 6.37 8.02 -12.96
CA LEU A 26 6.71 7.57 -14.32
C LEU A 26 5.78 8.14 -15.40
N GLY A 27 4.85 9.01 -15.05
CA GLY A 27 3.95 9.71 -15.97
C GLY A 27 2.67 8.97 -16.33
N SER A 28 2.38 7.82 -15.71
CA SER A 28 1.11 7.12 -15.90
C SER A 28 -0.03 7.84 -15.19
N LYS A 29 -1.23 7.82 -15.77
CA LYS A 29 -2.46 8.22 -15.07
C LYS A 29 -2.92 7.07 -14.18
N VAL A 30 -2.86 7.29 -12.88
CA VAL A 30 -3.13 6.27 -11.86
C VAL A 30 -4.41 6.59 -11.11
N LEU A 31 -5.23 5.58 -10.88
CA LEU A 31 -6.32 5.63 -9.90
C LEU A 31 -6.02 4.65 -8.78
N MET A 32 -5.94 5.16 -7.55
CA MET A 32 -5.90 4.33 -6.36
C MET A 32 -7.32 4.13 -5.84
N ILE A 33 -7.74 2.86 -5.70
CA ILE A 33 -9.03 2.51 -5.10
C ILE A 33 -8.79 1.88 -3.74
N THR A 34 -9.37 2.45 -2.70
CA THR A 34 -9.26 1.96 -1.33
C THR A 34 -10.62 1.96 -0.64
N MET A 35 -10.84 1.02 0.24
CA MET A 35 -12.08 0.93 1.03
C MET A 35 -12.24 2.09 2.01
N ASN A 36 -11.13 2.63 2.50
CA ASN A 36 -11.14 3.72 3.46
C ASN A 36 -9.92 4.62 3.28
N MET A 37 -10.16 5.87 2.95
CA MET A 37 -9.12 6.90 2.77
C MET A 37 -8.39 7.25 4.08
N GLU A 38 -9.01 7.05 5.23
CA GLU A 38 -8.39 7.32 6.53
C GLU A 38 -7.35 6.26 6.92
N THR A 39 -7.34 5.11 6.25
CA THR A 39 -6.43 4.00 6.54
C THR A 39 -5.29 3.86 5.53
N ILE A 40 -5.06 4.86 4.69
CA ILE A 40 -3.92 4.89 3.76
C ILE A 40 -2.61 4.73 4.54
N GLY A 41 -1.79 3.73 4.17
CA GLY A 41 -0.51 3.47 4.82
C GLY A 41 -0.61 3.03 6.28
N GLN A 42 -1.77 2.56 6.73
CA GLN A 42 -1.98 2.18 8.13
C GLN A 42 -1.01 1.12 8.62
N MET A 43 -0.39 1.39 9.77
CA MET A 43 0.41 0.41 10.50
C MET A 43 -0.48 -0.42 11.42
N SER A 44 -0.93 -1.58 10.96
CA SER A 44 -1.87 -2.44 11.71
C SER A 44 -1.25 -3.14 12.92
N CYS A 45 0.06 -3.39 12.89
CA CYS A 45 0.78 -4.04 14.00
C CYS A 45 1.61 -3.01 14.79
N ASN A 46 2.88 -3.31 15.04
CA ASN A 46 3.80 -2.36 15.67
C ASN A 46 4.07 -1.18 14.73
N PRO A 47 3.96 0.06 15.20
CA PRO A 47 4.21 1.25 14.40
C PRO A 47 5.73 1.44 14.19
N ALA A 48 6.33 0.54 13.43
CA ALA A 48 7.76 0.57 13.14
C ALA A 48 8.05 0.11 11.71
N ILE A 49 8.93 0.86 11.06
CA ILE A 49 9.48 0.53 9.75
C ILE A 49 10.92 0.05 9.91
N GLY A 50 11.25 -1.02 9.20
CA GLY A 50 12.59 -1.60 9.25
C GLY A 50 12.71 -2.81 10.19
N GLY A 51 13.92 -3.06 10.64
CA GLY A 51 14.31 -4.29 11.32
C GLY A 51 14.89 -5.31 10.37
N ILE A 52 15.06 -6.56 10.84
CA ILE A 52 15.69 -7.64 10.05
C ILE A 52 14.92 -7.84 8.74
N ALA A 53 15.63 -7.86 7.61
CA ALA A 53 15.15 -7.89 6.24
C ALA A 53 14.37 -6.63 5.79
N LYS A 54 13.41 -6.14 6.58
CA LYS A 54 12.60 -4.96 6.22
C LYS A 54 13.44 -3.70 6.05
N GLY A 55 14.43 -3.48 6.92
CA GLY A 55 15.30 -2.31 6.84
C GLY A 55 16.12 -2.27 5.55
N GLN A 56 16.58 -3.42 5.08
CA GLN A 56 17.31 -3.55 3.81
C GLN A 56 16.37 -3.23 2.62
N ILE A 57 15.17 -3.83 2.61
CA ILE A 57 14.17 -3.60 1.55
C ILE A 57 13.78 -2.12 1.47
N VAL A 58 13.54 -1.46 2.61
CA VAL A 58 13.20 -0.02 2.62
C VAL A 58 14.33 0.82 2.02
N ARG A 59 15.60 0.49 2.27
CA ARG A 59 16.74 1.18 1.66
C ARG A 59 16.83 0.95 0.15
N GLU A 60 16.47 -0.23 -0.32
CA GLU A 60 16.40 -0.52 -1.76
C GLU A 60 15.26 0.26 -2.43
N ILE A 61 14.09 0.33 -1.78
CA ILE A 61 12.96 1.15 -2.23
C ILE A 61 13.34 2.62 -2.30
N ASP A 62 14.01 3.15 -1.27
CA ASP A 62 14.49 4.52 -1.20
C ASP A 62 15.50 4.81 -2.33
N ALA A 63 16.44 3.91 -2.59
CA ALA A 63 17.39 4.03 -3.70
C ALA A 63 16.74 4.05 -5.09
N LEU A 64 15.54 3.48 -5.22
CA LEU A 64 14.74 3.51 -6.44
C LEU A 64 13.79 4.73 -6.53
N GLY A 65 13.86 5.64 -5.54
CA GLY A 65 13.01 6.83 -5.49
C GLY A 65 11.67 6.64 -4.80
N GLY A 66 11.53 5.59 -3.97
CA GLY A 66 10.33 5.35 -3.17
C GLY A 66 10.18 6.31 -1.99
N TRP A 67 9.00 6.35 -1.43
CA TRP A 67 8.62 7.33 -0.40
C TRP A 67 8.62 6.79 1.04
N THR A 68 8.63 5.46 1.22
CA THR A 68 8.54 4.84 2.56
C THR A 68 9.63 5.34 3.51
N GLY A 69 10.86 5.51 3.03
CA GLY A 69 11.97 6.06 3.82
C GLY A 69 11.69 7.47 4.29
N ILE A 70 11.32 8.36 3.38
CA ILE A 70 11.02 9.77 3.65
C ILE A 70 9.84 9.94 4.60
N VAL A 71 8.75 9.19 4.39
CA VAL A 71 7.57 9.20 5.26
C VAL A 71 7.92 8.68 6.66
N THR A 72 8.78 7.65 6.71
CA THR A 72 9.29 7.10 7.97
C THR A 72 10.08 8.16 8.75
N ASP A 73 11.00 8.86 8.10
CA ASP A 73 11.82 9.88 8.75
C ASP A 73 10.95 11.02 9.31
N LYS A 74 9.95 11.47 8.57
CA LYS A 74 9.00 12.51 9.00
C LYS A 74 8.14 12.12 10.21
N SER A 75 7.89 10.81 10.38
CA SER A 75 7.02 10.28 11.43
C SER A 75 7.78 9.55 12.54
N SER A 76 9.11 9.46 12.44
CA SER A 76 9.95 8.72 13.38
C SER A 76 10.03 9.39 14.73
N ILE A 77 9.80 8.60 15.80
CA ILE A 77 9.98 9.02 17.19
C ILE A 77 11.21 8.38 17.84
N GLN A 78 11.70 7.27 17.27
CA GLN A 78 12.93 6.62 17.71
C GLN A 78 13.58 5.86 16.56
N PHE A 79 14.88 5.97 16.44
CA PHE A 79 15.67 5.22 15.47
C PHE A 79 16.69 4.34 16.16
N LYS A 80 16.82 3.09 15.71
CA LYS A 80 17.85 2.14 16.18
C LYS A 80 18.44 1.37 15.00
N LEU A 81 19.75 1.15 15.07
CA LEU A 81 20.44 0.21 14.19
C LEU A 81 20.57 -1.12 14.94
N LEU A 82 19.84 -2.14 14.49
CA LEU A 82 19.86 -3.48 15.06
C LEU A 82 21.04 -4.31 14.50
N ASN A 83 21.39 -5.39 15.20
CA ASN A 83 22.40 -6.36 14.78
C ASN A 83 23.83 -5.78 14.53
N LYS A 84 24.20 -4.71 15.21
CA LYS A 84 25.52 -4.09 15.06
C LYS A 84 26.67 -5.09 15.30
N SER A 85 26.50 -6.04 16.22
CA SER A 85 27.48 -7.09 16.54
C SER A 85 27.60 -8.18 15.48
N LYS A 86 26.70 -8.23 14.50
CA LYS A 86 26.68 -9.29 13.46
C LYS A 86 27.38 -8.90 12.16
N GLY A 87 27.97 -7.71 12.11
CA GLY A 87 28.63 -7.17 10.93
C GLY A 87 27.72 -6.35 10.00
N PRO A 88 28.34 -5.57 9.09
CA PRO A 88 27.62 -4.58 8.26
C PRO A 88 26.48 -5.14 7.41
N ALA A 89 26.64 -6.35 6.88
CA ALA A 89 25.60 -6.99 6.06
C ALA A 89 24.30 -7.28 6.85
N MET A 90 24.40 -7.41 8.17
CA MET A 90 23.27 -7.68 9.06
C MET A 90 22.73 -6.43 9.75
N TRP A 91 23.35 -5.29 9.55
CA TRP A 91 22.86 -4.04 10.13
C TRP A 91 21.48 -3.71 9.60
N SER A 92 20.53 -3.62 10.52
CA SER A 92 19.13 -3.48 10.16
C SER A 92 18.56 -2.20 10.80
N PRO A 93 18.45 -1.12 10.04
CA PRO A 93 17.81 0.10 10.53
C PRO A 93 16.36 -0.17 10.90
N ARG A 94 15.91 0.39 12.03
CA ARG A 94 14.53 0.31 12.48
C ARG A 94 14.12 1.64 13.09
N ALA A 95 13.07 2.23 12.54
CA ALA A 95 12.43 3.42 13.06
C ALA A 95 11.10 3.07 13.74
N GLN A 96 10.93 3.51 14.97
CA GLN A 96 9.63 3.54 15.63
C GLN A 96 8.93 4.82 15.20
N CYS A 97 7.69 4.73 14.72
CA CYS A 97 6.97 5.86 14.17
C CYS A 97 5.74 6.21 15.01
N ASP A 98 5.32 7.46 14.93
CA ASP A 98 3.96 7.85 15.26
C ASP A 98 3.03 7.29 14.19
N ARG A 99 2.11 6.41 14.60
CA ARG A 99 1.19 5.69 13.71
C ARG A 99 0.29 6.63 12.92
N MET A 100 -0.25 7.63 13.59
CA MET A 100 -1.19 8.58 12.98
C MET A 100 -0.46 9.51 12.03
N LEU A 101 0.69 10.03 12.46
CA LEU A 101 1.52 10.90 11.65
C LEU A 101 2.04 10.18 10.40
N PHE A 102 2.42 8.91 10.51
CA PHE A 102 2.87 8.10 9.37
C PHE A 102 1.77 7.97 8.31
N SER A 103 0.55 7.57 8.71
CA SER A 103 -0.59 7.43 7.80
C SER A 103 -0.96 8.77 7.16
N ARG A 104 -1.02 9.84 7.97
CA ARG A 104 -1.30 11.19 7.48
C ARG A 104 -0.23 11.68 6.49
N THR A 105 1.04 11.49 6.80
CA THR A 105 2.15 11.89 5.91
C THR A 105 2.09 11.13 4.58
N TRP A 106 1.78 9.82 4.60
CA TRP A 106 1.55 9.06 3.37
C TRP A 106 0.41 9.65 2.54
N ARG A 107 -0.73 9.90 3.16
CA ARG A 107 -1.89 10.49 2.48
C ARG A 107 -1.56 11.83 1.85
N GLU A 108 -0.97 12.75 2.61
CA GLU A 108 -0.56 14.07 2.12
C GLU A 108 0.44 13.96 0.95
N THR A 109 1.39 13.05 1.03
CA THR A 109 2.37 12.79 -0.03
C THR A 109 1.70 12.32 -1.32
N LEU A 110 0.78 11.36 -1.21
CA LEU A 110 0.08 10.82 -2.36
C LEU A 110 -0.91 11.82 -2.97
N GLU A 111 -1.64 12.58 -2.15
CA GLU A 111 -2.56 13.63 -2.63
C GLU A 111 -1.84 14.75 -3.39
N GLN A 112 -0.56 15.00 -3.07
CA GLN A 112 0.28 15.96 -3.78
C GLN A 112 0.97 15.38 -5.03
N THR A 113 0.88 14.07 -5.25
CA THR A 113 1.53 13.40 -6.38
C THR A 113 0.75 13.66 -7.67
N PRO A 114 1.34 14.30 -8.70
CA PRO A 114 0.66 14.50 -9.97
C PRO A 114 0.25 13.19 -10.63
N ASN A 115 -0.82 13.21 -11.42
CA ASN A 115 -1.37 12.05 -12.14
C ASN A 115 -1.92 10.93 -11.27
N LEU A 116 -2.10 11.14 -9.97
CA LEU A 116 -2.69 10.19 -9.04
C LEU A 116 -4.06 10.70 -8.57
N ASP A 117 -5.11 9.97 -8.92
CA ASP A 117 -6.47 10.19 -8.44
C ASP A 117 -6.85 9.11 -7.43
N PHE A 118 -7.85 9.40 -6.58
CA PHE A 118 -8.34 8.49 -5.55
C PHE A 118 -9.82 8.19 -5.72
N TRP A 119 -10.21 6.98 -5.34
CA TRP A 119 -11.60 6.58 -5.25
C TRP A 119 -11.83 5.69 -4.03
N GLN A 120 -12.79 6.06 -3.20
CA GLN A 120 -13.14 5.24 -2.04
C GLN A 120 -14.27 4.29 -2.39
N ASP A 121 -13.92 3.01 -2.59
CA ASP A 121 -14.85 1.93 -2.87
C ASP A 121 -14.13 0.58 -2.73
N VAL A 122 -14.88 -0.51 -2.89
CA VAL A 122 -14.36 -1.87 -2.96
C VAL A 122 -14.34 -2.32 -4.42
N VAL A 123 -13.24 -2.90 -4.87
CA VAL A 123 -13.17 -3.55 -6.19
C VAL A 123 -13.65 -4.98 -6.07
N ASN A 124 -14.72 -5.32 -6.78
CA ASN A 124 -15.31 -6.65 -6.77
C ASN A 124 -14.85 -7.54 -7.94
N GLU A 125 -14.46 -6.91 -9.05
CA GLU A 125 -14.14 -7.65 -10.25
C GLU A 125 -13.03 -6.96 -11.06
N ILE A 126 -12.10 -7.77 -11.58
CA ILE A 126 -11.15 -7.36 -12.61
C ILE A 126 -11.72 -7.80 -13.94
N VAL A 127 -12.06 -6.83 -14.78
CA VAL A 127 -12.68 -7.11 -16.09
C VAL A 127 -11.60 -7.51 -17.09
N VAL A 128 -11.68 -8.75 -17.57
CA VAL A 128 -10.76 -9.31 -18.58
C VAL A 128 -11.50 -9.59 -19.86
N LYS A 129 -10.98 -9.13 -21.01
CA LYS A 129 -11.50 -9.45 -22.34
C LYS A 129 -10.37 -9.98 -23.23
N SER A 130 -10.60 -11.12 -23.86
CA SER A 130 -9.60 -11.76 -24.73
C SER A 130 -8.21 -11.91 -24.07
N GLY A 131 -8.18 -12.33 -22.80
CA GLY A 131 -6.95 -12.53 -22.03
C GLY A 131 -6.23 -11.25 -21.59
N ARG A 132 -6.84 -10.08 -21.75
CA ARG A 132 -6.27 -8.78 -21.33
C ARG A 132 -7.16 -8.08 -20.35
N VAL A 133 -6.56 -7.46 -19.34
CA VAL A 133 -7.26 -6.56 -18.42
C VAL A 133 -7.75 -5.34 -19.21
N VAL A 134 -9.02 -4.99 -19.03
CA VAL A 134 -9.63 -3.81 -19.66
C VAL A 134 -10.24 -2.85 -18.64
N GLY A 135 -10.36 -3.26 -17.40
CA GLY A 135 -10.91 -2.43 -16.35
C GLY A 135 -11.11 -3.15 -15.02
N VAL A 136 -11.69 -2.44 -14.08
CA VAL A 136 -12.19 -2.97 -12.81
C VAL A 136 -13.62 -2.53 -12.59
N LYS A 137 -14.37 -3.30 -11.82
CA LYS A 137 -15.73 -2.97 -11.39
C LYS A 137 -15.79 -2.88 -9.87
N THR A 138 -16.38 -1.81 -9.39
CA THR A 138 -16.50 -1.55 -7.95
C THR A 138 -17.83 -2.05 -7.38
N SER A 139 -17.95 -2.09 -6.06
CA SER A 139 -19.17 -2.52 -5.37
C SER A 139 -20.34 -1.59 -5.63
N MET A 140 -20.08 -0.31 -5.86
CA MET A 140 -21.10 0.66 -6.29
C MET A 140 -21.51 0.52 -7.77
N GLY A 141 -21.01 -0.48 -8.49
CA GLY A 141 -21.33 -0.75 -9.89
C GLY A 141 -20.60 0.16 -10.89
N ILE A 142 -19.57 0.89 -10.45
CA ILE A 142 -18.78 1.75 -11.33
C ILE A 142 -17.75 0.93 -12.07
N GLU A 143 -17.70 1.06 -13.39
CA GLU A 143 -16.64 0.48 -14.22
C GLU A 143 -15.57 1.52 -14.54
N VAL A 144 -14.35 1.21 -14.18
CA VAL A 144 -13.16 2.01 -14.48
C VAL A 144 -12.35 1.32 -15.56
N LYS A 145 -12.17 1.97 -16.71
CA LYS A 145 -11.31 1.45 -17.77
C LYS A 145 -9.85 1.67 -17.45
N THR A 146 -9.05 0.62 -17.57
CA THR A 146 -7.60 0.67 -17.35
C THR A 146 -6.86 -0.31 -18.25
N LYS A 147 -5.57 -0.08 -18.44
CA LYS A 147 -4.66 -0.96 -19.18
C LYS A 147 -4.02 -2.03 -18.28
N ALA A 148 -3.83 -1.70 -17.00
CA ALA A 148 -3.21 -2.59 -16.02
C ALA A 148 -3.84 -2.40 -14.64
N VAL A 149 -3.82 -3.45 -13.84
CA VAL A 149 -4.26 -3.45 -12.45
C VAL A 149 -3.14 -3.96 -11.56
N ILE A 150 -2.85 -3.23 -10.49
CA ILE A 150 -1.96 -3.66 -9.42
C ILE A 150 -2.85 -4.04 -8.24
N LEU A 151 -2.91 -5.33 -7.93
CA LEU A 151 -3.70 -5.85 -6.83
C LEU A 151 -2.86 -5.91 -5.56
N ASN A 152 -3.22 -5.12 -4.56
CA ASN A 152 -2.58 -5.06 -3.26
C ASN A 152 -3.60 -5.22 -2.13
N SER A 153 -4.36 -6.30 -2.18
CA SER A 153 -5.43 -6.62 -1.23
C SER A 153 -4.93 -6.96 0.18
N GLY A 154 -3.67 -7.27 0.34
CA GLY A 154 -3.12 -7.73 1.62
C GLY A 154 -3.82 -9.00 2.12
N THR A 155 -4.32 -8.94 3.35
CA THR A 155 -5.06 -10.05 3.99
C THR A 155 -6.57 -9.95 3.81
N PHE A 156 -7.08 -8.98 3.03
CA PHE A 156 -8.53 -8.78 2.88
C PHE A 156 -9.20 -9.74 1.90
N LEU A 157 -8.43 -10.42 1.05
CA LEU A 157 -8.95 -11.37 0.09
C LEU A 157 -9.06 -12.76 0.73
N ASN A 158 -10.24 -13.09 1.25
CA ASN A 158 -10.54 -14.37 1.92
C ASN A 158 -9.51 -14.78 3.00
N GLY A 159 -8.99 -13.78 3.72
CA GLY A 159 -8.03 -14.03 4.80
C GLY A 159 -8.66 -14.82 5.94
N THR A 160 -7.91 -15.76 6.51
CA THR A 160 -8.33 -16.55 7.65
C THR A 160 -7.41 -16.26 8.84
N ILE A 161 -8.01 -15.96 9.99
CA ILE A 161 -7.29 -15.84 11.26
C ILE A 161 -7.26 -17.20 11.95
N HIS A 162 -6.08 -17.64 12.31
CA HIS A 162 -5.88 -18.86 13.09
C HIS A 162 -5.68 -18.47 14.56
N LEU A 163 -6.68 -18.75 15.40
CA LEU A 163 -6.65 -18.53 16.84
C LEU A 163 -6.67 -19.88 17.55
N SER A 164 -5.51 -20.34 18.01
CA SER A 164 -5.38 -21.64 18.68
C SER A 164 -5.93 -22.78 17.80
N LEU A 165 -6.97 -23.47 18.26
CA LEU A 165 -7.65 -24.54 17.51
C LEU A 165 -8.85 -24.04 16.68
N ILE A 166 -9.12 -22.75 16.66
CA ILE A 166 -10.26 -22.14 15.98
C ILE A 166 -9.77 -21.37 14.77
N HIS A 167 -10.37 -21.64 13.60
CA HIS A 167 -10.22 -20.87 12.38
C HIS A 167 -11.39 -19.90 12.25
N ILE A 168 -11.14 -18.61 12.31
CA ILE A 168 -12.14 -17.56 12.18
C ILE A 168 -11.76 -16.73 10.98
N SER A 169 -12.69 -16.50 10.05
CA SER A 169 -12.53 -15.48 9.02
C SER A 169 -12.41 -14.12 9.71
N GLU A 170 -11.50 -13.27 9.25
CA GLU A 170 -11.17 -12.03 9.95
C GLU A 170 -12.37 -11.07 9.98
N PRO A 171 -13.09 -10.92 11.12
CA PRO A 171 -14.39 -10.22 11.15
C PRO A 171 -14.25 -8.70 11.15
N THR A 172 -13.06 -8.20 11.44
CA THR A 172 -12.77 -6.76 11.54
C THR A 172 -12.31 -6.14 10.23
N ARG A 173 -12.11 -6.96 9.21
CA ARG A 173 -11.73 -6.51 7.88
C ARG A 173 -12.87 -6.80 6.92
N PRO A 174 -13.22 -5.87 6.03
CA PRO A 174 -14.26 -6.12 5.06
C PRO A 174 -13.93 -7.39 4.27
N PHE A 175 -14.88 -8.29 4.25
CA PHE A 175 -14.84 -9.45 3.40
C PHE A 175 -14.97 -8.96 1.97
N HIS A 176 -14.17 -9.44 1.09
CA HIS A 176 -14.27 -9.28 -0.35
C HIS A 176 -13.57 -8.05 -0.96
N ILE A 177 -12.60 -8.38 -1.70
CA ILE A 177 -12.30 -7.72 -2.96
C ILE A 177 -12.67 -8.70 -4.06
#